data_faa834675c1e6697860e2a8860a910e2
#
_entry.id   faa834675c1e6697860e2a8860a910e2
#
_cell.length_a   1.000
_cell.length_b   1.000
_cell.length_c   1.000
_cell.angle_alpha   90.00
_cell.angle_beta   90.00
_cell.angle_gamma   90.00
#
_symmetry.space_group_name_H-M   'P 1'
#
loop_
_entity.id
_entity.type
_entity.pdbx_description
1 polymer ?
#
loop_
_entity_poly.entity_id
_entity_poly.type
_entity_poly.pdbx_seq_one_letter_code
_entity_poly.pdbx_strand_id
1 'polypeptide(L)'
;SGDSFGSILEDNNLFYPQIYNIVQKAKKVFDVRRINIGKPYSVLFSKDSLKTPQVFIYQPNLIDYVVVSLTDSLWAEKKSKAVKLVEFEAEGIITSSLSETMEEKKLSPLLSNELSEIYAWTIDFFRLEKGDNFKVIYSSKFVDDSISVGLNRIHSAYFEHRGKPYYAIEFETDAKKGLVEYFDENGKNLRRAFLRAPVQFSRISSRYNLKRKIAFYGRVRPHRGTDFAAPRGTPIRATASGTVTKSSYTRSNGNYVKIKHNGTYSTQYLHMDKRGVKVGQFVNQGDYIGTVGMTGNTSGPHVCYRFWKNGKQVDPLRQKLPEAKPISKKLKEKYLVHMAPIKKQLDAIKSNVTFETN
;
A
#
# COMPACT_ATOMS: atom_id res chain seq x y z
N SER A 1 -19.88 -8.90 20.66
CA SER A 1 -20.88 -9.80 20.07
C SER A 1 -20.78 -9.74 18.56
N GLY A 2 -21.20 -10.78 17.88
CA GLY A 2 -21.12 -10.87 16.41
C GLY A 2 -22.44 -10.53 15.75
N ASP A 3 -22.99 -9.32 16.00
CA ASP A 3 -24.29 -8.93 15.48
C ASP A 3 -24.28 -8.84 13.95
N SER A 4 -25.31 -9.36 13.33
CA SER A 4 -25.55 -9.21 11.89
C SER A 4 -26.25 -7.87 11.61
N PHE A 5 -26.22 -7.42 10.35
CA PHE A 5 -27.01 -6.24 9.96
C PHE A 5 -28.51 -6.42 10.27
N GLY A 6 -29.04 -7.62 10.07
CA GLY A 6 -30.44 -7.92 10.39
C GLY A 6 -30.72 -7.81 11.88
N SER A 7 -29.92 -8.44 12.76
CA SER A 7 -30.11 -8.37 14.20
C SER A 7 -29.98 -6.93 14.75
N ILE A 8 -29.05 -6.13 14.23
CA ILE A 8 -28.95 -4.71 14.60
C ILE A 8 -30.26 -3.96 14.27
N LEU A 9 -30.87 -4.22 13.12
CA LEU A 9 -32.11 -3.55 12.74
C LEU A 9 -33.32 -4.06 13.55
N GLU A 10 -33.38 -5.35 13.87
CA GLU A 10 -34.40 -5.97 14.74
C GLU A 10 -34.33 -5.36 16.14
N ASP A 11 -33.16 -5.21 16.72
CA ASP A 11 -32.91 -4.58 18.03
C ASP A 11 -33.35 -3.09 18.04
N ASN A 12 -33.49 -2.48 16.87
CA ASN A 12 -33.97 -1.11 16.68
C ASN A 12 -35.43 -1.05 16.15
N ASN A 13 -36.24 -2.07 16.43
CA ASN A 13 -37.68 -2.14 16.11
C ASN A 13 -38.01 -2.11 14.61
N LEU A 14 -37.14 -2.60 13.76
CA LEU A 14 -37.41 -2.86 12.35
C LEU A 14 -37.66 -4.34 12.15
N PHE A 15 -38.67 -4.71 11.37
CA PHE A 15 -39.08 -6.09 11.17
C PHE A 15 -39.04 -6.50 9.70
N TYR A 16 -38.99 -7.79 9.47
CA TYR A 16 -39.24 -8.35 8.16
C TYR A 16 -40.73 -8.03 7.75
N PRO A 17 -41.01 -7.50 6.53
CA PRO A 17 -40.17 -7.39 5.34
C PRO A 17 -39.38 -6.08 5.17
N GLN A 18 -39.48 -5.11 6.11
CA GLN A 18 -38.74 -3.83 6.01
C GLN A 18 -37.24 -4.07 5.86
N ILE A 19 -36.67 -4.91 6.73
CA ILE A 19 -35.25 -5.28 6.68
C ILE A 19 -34.88 -5.84 5.31
N TYR A 20 -35.71 -6.71 4.73
CA TYR A 20 -35.49 -7.27 3.41
C TYR A 20 -35.36 -6.18 2.33
N ASN A 21 -36.29 -5.22 2.32
CA ASN A 21 -36.30 -4.11 1.36
C ASN A 21 -35.06 -3.22 1.52
N ILE A 22 -34.65 -2.91 2.76
CA ILE A 22 -33.45 -2.16 3.09
C ILE A 22 -32.21 -2.90 2.55
N VAL A 23 -32.09 -4.21 2.80
CA VAL A 23 -30.99 -5.04 2.32
C VAL A 23 -30.92 -5.06 0.79
N GLN A 24 -32.05 -5.20 0.09
CA GLN A 24 -32.08 -5.18 -1.38
C GLN A 24 -31.59 -3.84 -1.93
N LYS A 25 -31.96 -2.74 -1.28
CA LYS A 25 -31.49 -1.40 -1.69
C LYS A 25 -30.02 -1.19 -1.39
N ALA A 26 -29.57 -1.52 -0.18
CA ALA A 26 -28.17 -1.39 0.25
C ALA A 26 -27.22 -2.23 -0.59
N LYS A 27 -27.63 -3.41 -1.07
CA LYS A 27 -26.84 -4.37 -1.83
C LYS A 27 -26.09 -3.77 -3.04
N LYS A 28 -26.62 -2.72 -3.65
CA LYS A 28 -25.99 -2.02 -4.79
C LYS A 28 -24.76 -1.20 -4.38
N VAL A 29 -24.68 -0.79 -3.11
CA VAL A 29 -23.65 0.08 -2.55
C VAL A 29 -22.75 -0.68 -1.58
N PHE A 30 -23.34 -1.56 -0.77
CA PHE A 30 -22.70 -2.23 0.33
C PHE A 30 -23.29 -3.64 0.53
N ASP A 31 -22.43 -4.65 0.60
CA ASP A 31 -22.85 -6.00 0.98
C ASP A 31 -22.95 -6.08 2.51
N VAL A 32 -24.18 -6.04 3.02
CA VAL A 32 -24.49 -6.06 4.46
C VAL A 32 -23.93 -7.28 5.20
N ARG A 33 -23.62 -8.36 4.50
CA ARG A 33 -22.97 -9.57 5.07
C ARG A 33 -21.50 -9.34 5.41
N ARG A 34 -20.94 -8.19 5.02
CA ARG A 34 -19.53 -7.80 5.24
C ARG A 34 -19.38 -6.78 6.37
N ILE A 35 -20.34 -6.70 7.27
CA ILE A 35 -20.15 -6.01 8.55
C ILE A 35 -19.09 -6.79 9.33
N ASN A 36 -18.06 -6.09 9.77
CA ASN A 36 -16.96 -6.68 10.53
C ASN A 36 -17.14 -6.36 12.02
N ILE A 37 -16.93 -7.35 12.86
CA ILE A 37 -16.89 -7.20 14.31
C ILE A 37 -15.86 -6.14 14.70
N GLY A 38 -16.20 -5.29 15.68
CA GLY A 38 -15.33 -4.22 16.18
C GLY A 38 -15.28 -2.96 15.31
N LYS A 39 -16.10 -2.88 14.24
CA LYS A 39 -16.25 -1.63 13.47
C LYS A 39 -17.47 -0.86 13.95
N PRO A 40 -17.33 0.48 14.11
CA PRO A 40 -18.42 1.31 14.62
C PRO A 40 -19.60 1.41 13.65
N TYR A 41 -20.78 1.44 14.20
CA TYR A 41 -21.99 1.84 13.51
C TYR A 41 -22.82 2.79 14.39
N SER A 42 -23.73 3.52 13.77
CA SER A 42 -24.68 4.40 14.44
C SER A 42 -26.06 4.25 13.81
N VAL A 43 -27.10 4.32 14.63
CA VAL A 43 -28.49 4.44 14.18
C VAL A 43 -28.99 5.82 14.62
N LEU A 44 -29.44 6.61 13.65
CA LEU A 44 -30.07 7.90 13.91
C LEU A 44 -31.57 7.74 13.99
N PHE A 45 -32.20 8.38 14.97
CA PHE A 45 -33.63 8.31 15.23
C PHE A 45 -34.30 9.66 14.94
N SER A 46 -35.59 9.62 14.69
CA SER A 46 -36.42 10.83 14.62
C SER A 46 -36.37 11.61 15.95
N LYS A 47 -36.54 12.94 15.86
CA LYS A 47 -36.53 13.81 17.04
C LYS A 47 -37.87 13.84 17.80
N ASP A 48 -38.92 13.24 17.26
CA ASP A 48 -40.22 13.11 17.88
C ASP A 48 -40.25 12.11 19.04
N SER A 49 -41.38 12.02 19.72
CA SER A 49 -41.58 11.09 20.84
C SER A 49 -41.56 9.62 20.43
N LEU A 50 -41.74 9.30 19.15
CA LEU A 50 -41.77 7.93 18.63
C LEU A 50 -40.36 7.32 18.45
N LYS A 51 -39.33 8.19 18.32
CA LYS A 51 -37.93 7.77 18.13
C LYS A 51 -37.81 6.66 17.11
N THR A 52 -38.38 6.83 15.93
CA THR A 52 -38.29 5.86 14.86
C THR A 52 -36.90 5.90 14.22
N PRO A 53 -36.27 4.74 13.91
CA PRO A 53 -34.97 4.68 13.27
C PRO A 53 -35.05 5.25 11.83
N GLN A 54 -34.19 6.19 11.49
CA GLN A 54 -34.21 6.94 10.24
C GLN A 54 -33.02 6.56 9.32
N VAL A 55 -31.85 6.43 9.90
CA VAL A 55 -30.61 6.23 9.14
C VAL A 55 -29.67 5.30 9.89
N PHE A 56 -29.11 4.33 9.19
CA PHE A 56 -28.01 3.50 9.65
C PHE A 56 -26.70 3.98 9.00
N ILE A 57 -25.67 4.19 9.81
CA ILE A 57 -24.34 4.57 9.35
C ILE A 57 -23.36 3.49 9.79
N TYR A 58 -22.59 2.92 8.87
CA TYR A 58 -21.55 1.93 9.15
C TYR A 58 -20.20 2.42 8.66
N GLN A 59 -19.18 2.33 9.52
CA GLN A 59 -17.84 2.82 9.25
C GLN A 59 -16.85 1.64 9.17
N PRO A 60 -16.60 1.06 7.96
CA PRO A 60 -15.71 -0.08 7.79
C PRO A 60 -14.23 0.25 8.03
N ASN A 61 -13.83 1.51 7.86
CA ASN A 61 -12.49 2.03 8.12
C ASN A 61 -12.55 3.51 8.53
N LEU A 62 -11.40 4.12 8.84
CA LEU A 62 -11.35 5.50 9.35
C LEU A 62 -11.76 6.56 8.30
N ILE A 63 -11.74 6.24 7.02
CA ILE A 63 -12.04 7.16 5.92
C ILE A 63 -13.47 6.94 5.39
N ASP A 64 -13.80 5.70 5.03
CA ASP A 64 -15.05 5.38 4.35
C ASP A 64 -16.17 5.08 5.34
N TYR A 65 -17.38 5.50 5.00
CA TYR A 65 -18.61 5.10 5.70
C TYR A 65 -19.75 4.88 4.70
N VAL A 66 -20.73 4.10 5.11
CA VAL A 66 -21.94 3.81 4.35
C VAL A 66 -23.11 4.36 5.11
N VAL A 67 -23.99 5.05 4.41
CA VAL A 67 -25.23 5.59 4.94
C VAL A 67 -26.39 4.87 4.27
N VAL A 68 -27.31 4.33 5.07
CA VAL A 68 -28.47 3.58 4.60
C VAL A 68 -29.72 4.19 5.22
N SER A 69 -30.67 4.63 4.41
CA SER A 69 -31.99 5.04 4.86
C SER A 69 -32.78 3.85 5.39
N LEU A 70 -33.43 4.02 6.54
CA LEU A 70 -34.30 3.04 7.18
C LEU A 70 -35.78 3.39 7.05
N THR A 71 -36.13 4.51 6.38
CA THR A 71 -37.48 5.00 6.14
C THR A 71 -38.06 4.43 4.84
N ASP A 72 -39.33 4.72 4.54
CA ASP A 72 -40.01 4.29 3.31
C ASP A 72 -39.28 4.77 2.03
N SER A 73 -38.62 5.94 2.09
CA SER A 73 -37.75 6.43 1.02
C SER A 73 -36.37 5.77 1.12
N LEU A 74 -36.25 4.53 0.63
CA LEU A 74 -35.03 3.73 0.72
C LEU A 74 -33.93 4.21 -0.23
N TRP A 75 -32.79 4.57 0.33
CA TRP A 75 -31.55 4.86 -0.41
C TRP A 75 -30.34 4.35 0.37
N ALA A 76 -29.26 4.14 -0.31
CA ALA A 76 -27.95 3.82 0.29
C ALA A 76 -26.85 4.53 -0.47
N GLU A 77 -25.87 5.04 0.25
CA GLU A 77 -24.76 5.80 -0.32
C GLU A 77 -23.44 5.45 0.40
N LYS A 78 -22.37 5.36 -0.37
CA LYS A 78 -21.01 5.28 0.18
C LYS A 78 -20.41 6.68 0.17
N LYS A 79 -19.93 7.12 1.33
CA LYS A 79 -19.26 8.41 1.55
C LYS A 79 -17.86 8.20 2.09
N SER A 80 -17.03 9.22 1.93
CA SER A 80 -15.69 9.27 2.51
C SER A 80 -15.50 10.61 3.21
N LYS A 81 -14.82 10.57 4.35
CA LYS A 81 -14.39 11.79 5.06
C LYS A 81 -13.32 12.49 4.22
N ALA A 82 -13.25 13.81 4.36
CA ALA A 82 -12.18 14.59 3.78
C ALA A 82 -10.83 14.15 4.39
N VAL A 83 -9.84 13.89 3.51
CA VAL A 83 -8.49 13.53 3.92
C VAL A 83 -7.60 14.74 3.77
N LYS A 84 -6.97 15.15 4.88
CA LYS A 84 -5.97 16.22 4.91
C LYS A 84 -4.58 15.59 4.90
N LEU A 85 -3.67 16.14 4.10
CA LEU A 85 -2.27 15.78 4.12
C LEU A 85 -1.53 16.78 5.02
N VAL A 86 -0.77 16.24 5.97
CA VAL A 86 0.07 17.04 6.88
C VAL A 86 1.51 16.59 6.71
N GLU A 87 2.41 17.53 6.51
CA GLU A 87 3.83 17.30 6.38
C GLU A 87 4.50 17.29 7.76
N PHE A 88 5.49 16.42 7.90
CA PHE A 88 6.27 16.22 9.11
C PHE A 88 7.75 16.09 8.77
N GLU A 89 8.57 16.52 9.71
CA GLU A 89 10.00 16.26 9.73
C GLU A 89 10.32 15.28 10.86
N ALA A 90 11.24 14.36 10.61
CA ALA A 90 11.75 13.47 11.64
C ALA A 90 13.23 13.18 11.40
N GLU A 91 13.92 12.84 12.49
CA GLU A 91 15.32 12.43 12.49
C GLU A 91 15.53 11.29 13.49
N GLY A 92 16.61 10.56 13.32
CA GLY A 92 17.01 9.55 14.30
C GLY A 92 18.45 9.10 14.10
N ILE A 93 19.07 8.70 15.20
CA ILE A 93 20.40 8.11 15.23
C ILE A 93 20.23 6.62 15.52
N ILE A 94 20.84 5.77 14.70
CA ILE A 94 20.76 4.32 14.84
C ILE A 94 21.58 3.89 16.05
N THR A 95 20.91 3.24 17.00
CA THR A 95 21.53 2.61 18.16
C THR A 95 21.75 1.11 17.96
N SER A 96 20.82 0.45 17.28
CA SER A 96 20.87 -0.97 16.96
C SER A 96 20.27 -1.26 15.57
N SER A 97 19.03 -0.83 15.32
CA SER A 97 18.35 -1.02 14.04
C SER A 97 17.45 0.18 13.70
N LEU A 98 17.15 0.33 12.40
CA LEU A 98 16.21 1.36 11.96
C LEU A 98 14.82 1.19 12.58
N SER A 99 14.33 -0.05 12.70
CA SER A 99 13.01 -0.32 13.25
C SER A 99 12.90 0.06 14.74
N GLU A 100 13.93 -0.24 15.52
CA GLU A 100 13.97 0.12 16.93
C GLU A 100 14.08 1.64 17.12
N THR A 101 14.92 2.32 16.35
CA THR A 101 14.99 3.78 16.36
C THR A 101 13.64 4.44 15.98
N MET A 102 12.89 3.86 15.02
CA MET A 102 11.54 4.35 14.70
C MET A 102 10.57 4.16 15.86
N GLU A 103 10.64 3.04 16.57
CA GLU A 103 9.79 2.76 17.74
C GLU A 103 10.10 3.70 18.90
N GLU A 104 11.37 3.90 19.23
CA GLU A 104 11.83 4.86 20.26
C GLU A 104 11.36 6.29 19.97
N LYS A 105 11.40 6.70 18.70
CA LYS A 105 10.93 8.01 18.23
C LYS A 105 9.41 8.07 18.02
N LYS A 106 8.67 7.00 18.29
CA LYS A 106 7.21 6.87 18.05
C LYS A 106 6.80 7.16 16.60
N LEU A 107 7.69 6.84 15.66
CA LEU A 107 7.45 6.99 14.23
C LEU A 107 6.75 5.74 13.67
N SER A 108 6.03 5.92 12.58
CA SER A 108 5.34 4.81 11.93
C SER A 108 6.32 3.73 11.42
N PRO A 109 6.11 2.44 11.69
CA PRO A 109 6.90 1.36 11.08
C PRO A 109 6.88 1.37 9.54
N LEU A 110 5.83 1.96 8.93
CA LEU A 110 5.76 2.14 7.48
C LEU A 110 6.85 3.09 6.97
N LEU A 111 7.27 4.06 7.77
CA LEU A 111 8.33 5.00 7.41
C LEU A 111 9.69 4.29 7.26
N SER A 112 10.01 3.38 8.19
CA SER A 112 11.21 2.52 8.12
C SER A 112 11.23 1.71 6.82
N ASN A 113 10.08 1.13 6.48
CA ASN A 113 9.97 0.30 5.30
C ASN A 113 10.10 1.10 3.99
N GLU A 114 9.48 2.29 3.90
CA GLU A 114 9.60 3.17 2.73
C GLU A 114 11.04 3.70 2.57
N LEU A 115 11.72 4.08 3.67
CA LEU A 115 13.14 4.46 3.64
C LEU A 115 14.01 3.30 3.13
N SER A 116 13.77 2.09 3.62
CA SER A 116 14.50 0.91 3.16
C SER A 116 14.28 0.60 1.68
N GLU A 117 13.10 0.88 1.14
CA GLU A 117 12.82 0.71 -0.28
C GLU A 117 13.48 1.81 -1.14
N ILE A 118 13.51 3.06 -0.66
CA ILE A 118 14.17 4.18 -1.35
C ILE A 118 15.66 3.91 -1.51
N TYR A 119 16.33 3.49 -0.43
CA TYR A 119 17.79 3.29 -0.40
C TYR A 119 18.23 1.85 -0.68
N ALA A 120 17.34 0.96 -1.09
CA ALA A 120 17.58 -0.48 -1.21
C ALA A 120 18.78 -0.92 -2.07
N TRP A 121 19.32 -0.01 -2.91
CA TRP A 121 20.52 -0.23 -3.72
C TRP A 121 21.80 0.40 -3.15
N THR A 122 21.62 1.37 -2.27
CA THR A 122 22.72 2.18 -1.75
C THR A 122 23.13 1.78 -0.35
N ILE A 123 22.17 1.31 0.47
CA ILE A 123 22.38 0.98 1.88
C ILE A 123 21.88 -0.44 2.15
N ASP A 124 22.70 -1.24 2.80
CA ASP A 124 22.31 -2.54 3.34
C ASP A 124 21.77 -2.35 4.77
N PHE A 125 20.45 -2.24 4.90
CA PHE A 125 19.77 -2.01 6.18
C PHE A 125 19.92 -3.15 7.20
N PHE A 126 20.47 -4.31 6.80
CA PHE A 126 20.87 -5.36 7.74
C PHE A 126 22.28 -5.16 8.32
N ARG A 127 23.00 -4.13 7.86
CA ARG A 127 24.39 -3.82 8.25
C ARG A 127 24.56 -2.37 8.65
N LEU A 128 23.48 -1.76 9.22
CA LEU A 128 23.59 -0.45 9.82
C LEU A 128 24.51 -0.48 11.03
N GLU A 129 25.23 0.60 11.25
CA GLU A 129 26.17 0.77 12.36
C GLU A 129 25.64 1.76 13.38
N LYS A 130 26.02 1.57 14.63
CA LYS A 130 25.72 2.54 15.68
C LYS A 130 26.30 3.89 15.31
N GLY A 131 25.47 4.94 15.33
CA GLY A 131 25.85 6.29 14.93
C GLY A 131 25.43 6.65 13.50
N ASP A 132 25.05 5.69 12.66
CA ASP A 132 24.33 6.00 11.42
C ASP A 132 23.09 6.84 11.76
N ASN A 133 22.72 7.78 10.88
CA ASN A 133 21.58 8.65 11.16
C ASN A 133 20.74 8.90 9.92
N PHE A 134 19.49 9.31 10.17
CA PHE A 134 18.57 9.69 9.10
C PHE A 134 17.84 10.98 9.43
N LYS A 135 17.42 11.66 8.39
CA LYS A 135 16.47 12.79 8.42
C LYS A 135 15.46 12.57 7.32
N VAL A 136 14.20 12.90 7.55
CA VAL A 136 13.14 12.64 6.59
C VAL A 136 12.06 13.71 6.65
N ILE A 137 11.59 14.14 5.48
CA ILE A 137 10.41 14.98 5.29
C ILE A 137 9.36 14.08 4.62
N TYR A 138 8.22 13.94 5.28
CA TYR A 138 7.16 13.03 4.83
C TYR A 138 5.78 13.60 5.12
N SER A 139 4.76 13.12 4.42
CA SER A 139 3.38 13.46 4.73
C SER A 139 2.59 12.26 5.23
N SER A 140 1.66 12.55 6.13
CA SER A 140 0.67 11.58 6.63
C SER A 140 -0.75 12.09 6.34
N LYS A 141 -1.67 11.12 6.23
CA LYS A 141 -3.09 11.36 6.01
C LYS A 141 -3.81 11.50 7.33
N PHE A 142 -4.67 12.50 7.42
CA PHE A 142 -5.52 12.73 8.58
C PHE A 142 -6.98 12.86 8.16
N VAL A 143 -7.87 12.40 9.01
CA VAL A 143 -9.31 12.65 8.95
C VAL A 143 -9.75 13.29 10.26
N ASP A 144 -10.86 14.06 10.22
CA ASP A 144 -11.39 14.77 11.39
C ASP A 144 -10.31 15.59 12.11
N ASP A 145 -9.38 16.20 11.34
CA ASP A 145 -8.24 17.05 11.72
C ASP A 145 -7.16 16.41 12.62
N SER A 146 -7.44 15.33 13.32
CA SER A 146 -6.54 14.76 14.33
C SER A 146 -6.28 13.26 14.21
N ILE A 147 -7.13 12.53 13.50
CA ILE A 147 -7.02 11.07 13.40
C ILE A 147 -6.10 10.68 12.25
N SER A 148 -4.90 10.20 12.57
CA SER A 148 -3.97 9.67 11.56
C SER A 148 -4.53 8.40 10.93
N VAL A 149 -4.57 8.38 9.60
CA VAL A 149 -4.94 7.19 8.80
C VAL A 149 -3.74 6.58 8.09
N GLY A 150 -2.54 7.04 8.42
CA GLY A 150 -1.27 6.45 8.01
C GLY A 150 -0.41 7.33 7.12
N LEU A 151 0.77 6.83 6.82
CA LEU A 151 1.76 7.46 5.96
C LEU A 151 1.19 7.67 4.56
N ASN A 152 1.36 8.88 4.01
CA ASN A 152 1.08 9.15 2.60
C ASN A 152 2.31 8.80 1.75
N ARG A 153 3.41 9.54 1.93
CA ARG A 153 4.70 9.28 1.26
C ARG A 153 5.84 10.07 1.90
N ILE A 154 7.05 9.66 1.59
CA ILE A 154 8.28 10.42 1.86
C ILE A 154 8.46 11.41 0.71
N HIS A 155 8.74 12.68 1.02
CA HIS A 155 9.07 13.72 0.03
C HIS A 155 10.57 13.80 -0.19
N SER A 156 11.33 13.71 0.89
CA SER A 156 12.79 13.69 0.84
C SER A 156 13.36 13.01 2.07
N ALA A 157 14.56 12.47 1.92
CA ALA A 157 15.29 11.85 3.01
C ALA A 157 16.79 12.07 2.85
N TYR A 158 17.45 12.08 4.00
CA TYR A 158 18.89 11.99 4.14
C TYR A 158 19.19 10.75 4.99
N PHE A 159 20.19 10.00 4.62
CA PHE A 159 20.70 8.89 5.42
C PHE A 159 22.23 8.94 5.41
N GLU A 160 22.83 8.93 6.59
CA GLU A 160 24.27 8.78 6.74
C GLU A 160 24.58 7.34 7.16
N HIS A 161 25.37 6.66 6.36
CA HIS A 161 25.82 5.30 6.65
C HIS A 161 27.35 5.23 6.54
N ARG A 162 28.01 4.88 7.62
CA ARG A 162 29.48 4.82 7.72
C ARG A 162 30.16 6.15 7.36
N GLY A 163 29.60 7.26 7.84
CA GLY A 163 30.10 8.60 7.57
C GLY A 163 29.89 9.09 6.13
N LYS A 164 29.15 8.33 5.30
CA LYS A 164 28.83 8.72 3.94
C LYS A 164 27.37 9.18 3.83
N PRO A 165 27.13 10.41 3.35
CA PRO A 165 25.78 10.95 3.17
C PRO A 165 25.12 10.39 1.90
N TYR A 166 23.81 10.14 1.98
CA TYR A 166 22.95 9.74 0.88
C TYR A 166 21.66 10.55 0.94
N TYR A 167 21.43 11.40 -0.07
CA TYR A 167 20.20 12.16 -0.22
C TYR A 167 19.23 11.42 -1.13
N ALA A 168 17.95 11.55 -0.83
CA ALA A 168 16.86 11.04 -1.65
C ALA A 168 15.79 12.14 -1.75
N ILE A 169 15.54 12.65 -2.94
CA ILE A 169 14.61 13.74 -3.17
C ILE A 169 13.62 13.32 -4.24
N GLU A 170 12.32 13.40 -3.92
CA GLU A 170 11.28 13.08 -4.88
C GLU A 170 11.23 14.13 -5.99
N PHE A 171 10.97 13.66 -7.19
CA PHE A 171 10.80 14.53 -8.35
C PHE A 171 9.82 13.91 -9.35
N GLU A 172 8.89 14.73 -9.84
CA GLU A 172 7.93 14.30 -10.87
C GLU A 172 8.59 14.35 -12.25
N THR A 173 8.86 13.17 -12.81
CA THR A 173 9.54 13.02 -14.11
C THR A 173 8.58 12.99 -15.30
N ASP A 174 7.29 12.69 -15.09
CA ASP A 174 6.24 12.71 -16.11
C ASP A 174 4.89 13.11 -15.48
N ALA A 175 4.57 14.41 -15.55
CA ALA A 175 3.34 14.98 -14.99
C ALA A 175 2.07 14.40 -15.64
N LYS A 176 2.11 14.00 -16.92
CA LYS A 176 0.95 13.39 -17.58
C LYS A 176 0.59 12.02 -17.02
N LYS A 177 1.59 11.32 -16.46
CA LYS A 177 1.43 10.01 -15.83
C LYS A 177 1.45 10.09 -14.30
N GLY A 178 1.76 11.26 -13.71
CA GLY A 178 2.02 11.40 -12.29
C GLY A 178 3.20 10.53 -11.84
N LEU A 179 4.24 10.40 -12.69
CA LEU A 179 5.40 9.55 -12.38
C LEU A 179 6.36 10.29 -11.47
N VAL A 180 6.46 9.82 -10.23
CA VAL A 180 7.34 10.35 -9.19
C VAL A 180 8.45 9.35 -8.90
N GLU A 181 9.69 9.82 -8.90
CA GLU A 181 10.89 9.02 -8.65
C GLU A 181 11.81 9.72 -7.64
N TYR A 182 12.77 8.99 -7.04
CA TYR A 182 13.73 9.54 -6.10
C TYR A 182 15.11 9.60 -6.71
N PHE A 183 15.76 10.74 -6.55
CA PHE A 183 17.10 10.98 -7.07
C PHE A 183 18.04 11.50 -5.97
N ASP A 184 19.32 11.18 -6.12
CA ASP A 184 20.37 11.81 -5.31
C ASP A 184 20.68 13.25 -5.80
N GLU A 185 21.55 13.95 -5.10
CA GLU A 185 21.96 15.33 -5.41
C GLU A 185 22.57 15.48 -6.83
N ASN A 186 23.00 14.39 -7.47
CA ASN A 186 23.56 14.37 -8.82
C ASN A 186 22.54 13.98 -9.90
N GLY A 187 21.32 13.61 -9.48
CA GLY A 187 20.27 13.13 -10.36
C GLY A 187 20.39 11.65 -10.72
N LYS A 188 21.12 10.86 -9.92
CA LYS A 188 21.12 9.40 -10.02
C LYS A 188 19.84 8.87 -9.36
N ASN A 189 19.11 7.99 -10.05
CA ASN A 189 17.90 7.40 -9.51
C ASN A 189 18.24 6.37 -8.42
N LEU A 190 17.58 6.49 -7.27
CA LEU A 190 17.84 5.67 -6.08
C LEU A 190 16.95 4.45 -6.00
N ARG A 191 15.78 4.45 -6.63
CA ARG A 191 14.86 3.32 -6.59
C ARG A 191 15.38 2.16 -7.43
N ARG A 192 15.07 0.95 -6.99
CA ARG A 192 15.19 -0.24 -7.84
C ARG A 192 14.21 -0.13 -9.00
N ALA A 193 14.58 -0.66 -10.16
CA ALA A 193 13.62 -0.82 -11.24
C ALA A 193 12.40 -1.66 -10.84
N PHE A 194 12.56 -2.54 -9.83
CA PHE A 194 11.48 -3.36 -9.28
C PHE A 194 11.65 -3.55 -7.77
N LEU A 195 10.55 -3.45 -7.01
CA LEU A 195 10.51 -3.86 -5.60
C LEU A 195 10.82 -5.36 -5.46
N ARG A 196 11.42 -5.76 -4.37
CA ARG A 196 11.74 -7.18 -4.08
C ARG A 196 10.49 -8.03 -3.89
N ALA A 197 9.44 -7.45 -3.32
CA ALA A 197 8.18 -8.12 -3.02
C ALA A 197 6.98 -7.20 -3.33
N PRO A 198 5.86 -7.76 -3.80
CA PRO A 198 4.63 -7.02 -4.04
C PRO A 198 3.81 -6.77 -2.77
N VAL A 199 4.19 -7.37 -1.65
CA VAL A 199 3.48 -7.31 -0.36
C VAL A 199 4.50 -7.07 0.74
N GLN A 200 4.26 -6.05 1.55
CA GLN A 200 5.06 -5.76 2.74
C GLN A 200 4.86 -6.83 3.81
N PHE A 201 5.88 -7.07 4.63
CA PHE A 201 5.83 -8.04 5.74
C PHE A 201 5.38 -9.46 5.33
N SER A 202 5.63 -9.84 4.08
CA SER A 202 5.30 -11.17 3.55
C SER A 202 6.50 -12.12 3.63
N ARG A 203 6.20 -13.42 3.74
CA ARG A 203 7.20 -14.48 3.59
C ARG A 203 7.04 -15.18 2.25
N ILE A 204 8.15 -15.61 1.65
CA ILE A 204 8.09 -16.46 0.45
C ILE A 204 7.69 -17.87 0.89
N SER A 205 6.48 -18.28 0.49
CA SER A 205 5.95 -19.63 0.76
C SER A 205 6.29 -20.64 -0.33
N SER A 206 6.47 -20.19 -1.58
CA SER A 206 6.87 -21.04 -2.69
C SER A 206 7.67 -20.25 -3.74
N ARG A 207 8.82 -20.75 -4.13
CA ARG A 207 9.67 -20.11 -5.15
C ARG A 207 9.30 -20.56 -6.57
N TYR A 208 9.73 -19.81 -7.56
CA TYR A 208 9.71 -20.23 -8.96
C TYR A 208 10.45 -21.56 -9.12
N ASN A 209 9.78 -22.58 -9.66
CA ASN A 209 10.34 -23.91 -9.86
C ASN A 209 9.62 -24.66 -10.99
N LEU A 210 10.32 -24.90 -12.09
CA LEU A 210 9.76 -25.62 -13.23
C LEU A 210 9.59 -27.14 -12.99
N LYS A 211 10.26 -27.67 -11.97
CA LYS A 211 10.24 -29.11 -11.61
C LYS A 211 9.66 -29.31 -10.20
N ARG A 212 8.65 -28.49 -9.79
CA ARG A 212 8.02 -28.61 -8.47
C ARG A 212 7.27 -29.92 -8.34
N LYS A 213 7.72 -30.79 -7.45
CA LYS A 213 6.98 -31.99 -7.05
C LYS A 213 5.87 -31.59 -6.07
N ILE A 214 4.64 -31.99 -6.34
CA ILE A 214 3.50 -31.83 -5.40
C ILE A 214 3.34 -33.18 -4.72
N ALA A 215 3.73 -33.27 -3.44
CA ALA A 215 3.73 -34.52 -2.67
C ALA A 215 2.37 -35.21 -2.69
N PHE A 216 1.27 -34.47 -2.59
CA PHE A 216 -0.09 -34.99 -2.57
C PHE A 216 -0.53 -35.66 -3.89
N TYR A 217 0.01 -35.23 -5.05
CA TYR A 217 -0.40 -35.76 -6.35
C TYR A 217 0.66 -36.64 -7.03
N GLY A 218 1.85 -36.81 -6.43
CA GLY A 218 2.97 -37.54 -7.03
C GLY A 218 3.45 -36.99 -8.39
N ARG A 219 2.93 -35.84 -8.83
CA ARG A 219 3.16 -35.25 -10.15
C ARG A 219 4.05 -34.03 -10.09
N VAL A 220 4.86 -33.86 -11.12
CA VAL A 220 5.64 -32.63 -11.32
C VAL A 220 4.73 -31.57 -11.96
N ARG A 221 4.51 -30.44 -11.28
CA ARG A 221 3.76 -29.31 -11.83
C ARG A 221 4.62 -28.04 -11.75
N PRO A 222 4.96 -27.42 -12.90
CA PRO A 222 5.73 -26.20 -12.91
C PRO A 222 5.06 -25.06 -12.13
N HIS A 223 5.80 -24.43 -11.24
CA HIS A 223 5.42 -23.18 -10.59
C HIS A 223 6.17 -22.02 -11.25
N ARG A 224 5.49 -21.27 -12.11
CA ARG A 224 6.07 -20.16 -12.90
C ARG A 224 5.85 -18.80 -12.23
N GLY A 225 5.89 -18.74 -10.91
CA GLY A 225 5.78 -17.55 -10.09
C GLY A 225 6.48 -17.73 -8.76
N THR A 226 6.47 -16.67 -7.95
CA THR A 226 6.91 -16.70 -6.56
C THR A 226 5.71 -16.37 -5.68
N ASP A 227 5.40 -17.20 -4.70
CA ASP A 227 4.26 -17.01 -3.81
C ASP A 227 4.70 -16.27 -2.55
N PHE A 228 4.07 -15.13 -2.31
CA PHE A 228 4.26 -14.30 -1.12
C PHE A 228 3.02 -14.47 -0.23
N ALA A 229 3.17 -15.21 0.87
CA ALA A 229 2.10 -15.44 1.84
C ALA A 229 1.93 -14.21 2.75
N ALA A 230 0.70 -13.76 2.87
CA ALA A 230 0.28 -12.69 3.77
C ALA A 230 -1.21 -12.85 4.09
N PRO A 231 -1.73 -12.27 5.20
CA PRO A 231 -3.14 -12.30 5.54
C PRO A 231 -4.04 -11.79 4.42
N ARG A 232 -5.25 -12.37 4.32
CA ARG A 232 -6.26 -11.87 3.37
C ARG A 232 -6.57 -10.39 3.64
N GLY A 233 -6.69 -9.59 2.58
CA GLY A 233 -6.93 -8.15 2.69
C GLY A 233 -5.66 -7.30 2.76
N THR A 234 -4.48 -7.90 2.94
CA THR A 234 -3.20 -7.16 2.92
C THR A 234 -3.02 -6.45 1.58
N PRO A 235 -2.61 -5.16 1.55
CA PRO A 235 -2.38 -4.43 0.32
C PRO A 235 -1.31 -5.07 -0.58
N ILE A 236 -1.61 -5.16 -1.87
CA ILE A 236 -0.64 -5.52 -2.92
C ILE A 236 -0.23 -4.25 -3.62
N ARG A 237 1.08 -4.08 -3.83
CA ARG A 237 1.69 -2.92 -4.48
C ARG A 237 2.26 -3.29 -5.85
N ALA A 238 2.22 -2.34 -6.79
CA ALA A 238 2.91 -2.48 -8.07
C ALA A 238 4.42 -2.52 -7.84
N THR A 239 5.09 -3.57 -8.31
CA THR A 239 6.54 -3.71 -8.09
C THR A 239 7.40 -2.77 -8.95
N ALA A 240 6.82 -2.18 -10.00
CA ALA A 240 7.43 -1.14 -10.82
C ALA A 240 6.34 -0.28 -11.46
N SER A 241 6.68 0.94 -11.87
CA SER A 241 5.76 1.81 -12.61
C SER A 241 5.41 1.21 -13.97
N GLY A 242 4.17 1.39 -14.41
CA GLY A 242 3.71 0.86 -15.68
C GLY A 242 2.21 0.98 -15.92
N THR A 243 1.75 0.46 -17.05
CA THR A 243 0.34 0.50 -17.45
C THR A 243 -0.31 -0.85 -17.20
N VAL A 244 -1.47 -0.85 -16.56
CA VAL A 244 -2.30 -2.04 -16.34
C VAL A 244 -2.83 -2.55 -17.68
N THR A 245 -2.41 -3.76 -18.07
CA THR A 245 -2.85 -4.39 -19.31
C THR A 245 -3.97 -5.39 -19.12
N LYS A 246 -4.11 -5.93 -17.90
CA LYS A 246 -5.23 -6.81 -17.52
C LYS A 246 -5.62 -6.57 -16.06
N SER A 247 -6.91 -6.49 -15.79
CA SER A 247 -7.53 -6.50 -14.48
C SER A 247 -8.79 -7.36 -14.60
N SER A 248 -8.67 -8.69 -14.35
CA SER A 248 -9.66 -9.68 -14.76
C SER A 248 -9.69 -10.86 -13.78
N TYR A 249 -10.55 -11.84 -14.08
CA TYR A 249 -10.68 -13.10 -13.36
C TYR A 249 -10.53 -14.28 -14.31
N THR A 250 -9.85 -15.33 -13.87
CA THR A 250 -9.91 -16.66 -14.51
C THR A 250 -10.00 -17.74 -13.43
N ARG A 251 -10.57 -18.90 -13.78
CA ARG A 251 -10.71 -20.02 -12.84
C ARG A 251 -9.38 -20.43 -12.19
N SER A 252 -8.28 -20.39 -12.93
CA SER A 252 -6.96 -20.80 -12.42
C SER A 252 -6.24 -19.69 -11.65
N ASN A 253 -6.27 -18.43 -12.15
CA ASN A 253 -5.54 -17.33 -11.53
C ASN A 253 -6.34 -16.60 -10.44
N GLY A 254 -7.64 -16.84 -10.34
CA GLY A 254 -8.54 -16.02 -9.54
C GLY A 254 -8.61 -14.59 -10.09
N ASN A 255 -8.87 -13.61 -9.22
CA ASN A 255 -8.70 -12.21 -9.55
C ASN A 255 -7.22 -11.93 -9.75
N TYR A 256 -6.90 -11.22 -10.84
CA TYR A 256 -5.51 -10.90 -11.13
C TYR A 256 -5.36 -9.55 -11.84
N VAL A 257 -4.20 -8.94 -11.65
CA VAL A 257 -3.76 -7.74 -12.35
C VAL A 257 -2.46 -8.05 -13.10
N LYS A 258 -2.32 -7.56 -14.34
CA LYS A 258 -1.08 -7.61 -15.11
C LYS A 258 -0.67 -6.20 -15.50
N ILE A 259 0.60 -5.84 -15.29
CA ILE A 259 1.18 -4.54 -15.56
C ILE A 259 2.30 -4.70 -16.58
N LYS A 260 2.27 -3.88 -17.64
CA LYS A 260 3.37 -3.73 -18.59
C LYS A 260 4.21 -2.53 -18.18
N HIS A 261 5.47 -2.77 -17.86
CA HIS A 261 6.39 -1.73 -17.41
C HIS A 261 7.11 -1.05 -18.58
N ASN A 262 7.52 -1.86 -19.56
CA ASN A 262 8.18 -1.38 -20.80
C ASN A 262 8.13 -2.47 -21.87
N GLY A 263 8.95 -2.34 -22.93
CA GLY A 263 9.04 -3.35 -24.01
C GLY A 263 9.58 -4.70 -23.55
N THR A 264 10.35 -4.74 -22.47
CA THR A 264 11.05 -5.93 -21.97
C THR A 264 10.32 -6.61 -20.83
N TYR A 265 9.73 -5.85 -19.89
CA TYR A 265 9.26 -6.38 -18.60
C TYR A 265 7.75 -6.21 -18.40
N SER A 266 7.14 -7.25 -17.83
CA SER A 266 5.77 -7.22 -17.33
C SER A 266 5.67 -8.03 -16.03
N THR A 267 4.73 -7.67 -15.16
CA THR A 267 4.43 -8.43 -13.92
C THR A 267 2.96 -8.79 -13.85
N GLN A 268 2.63 -9.79 -13.06
CA GLN A 268 1.26 -10.21 -12.81
C GLN A 268 1.10 -10.68 -11.37
N TYR A 269 -0.03 -10.34 -10.78
CA TYR A 269 -0.38 -10.53 -9.37
C TYR A 269 -1.67 -11.32 -9.31
N LEU A 270 -1.63 -12.56 -8.79
CA LEU A 270 -2.73 -13.51 -8.83
C LEU A 270 -3.34 -13.74 -7.46
N HIS A 271 -4.48 -14.42 -7.47
CA HIS A 271 -5.24 -14.88 -6.29
C HIS A 271 -5.76 -13.73 -5.41
N MET A 272 -5.90 -12.52 -5.99
CA MET A 272 -6.33 -11.32 -5.27
C MET A 272 -7.75 -11.47 -4.72
N ASP A 273 -8.03 -10.84 -3.58
CA ASP A 273 -9.40 -10.68 -3.08
C ASP A 273 -10.12 -9.58 -3.86
N LYS A 274 -9.50 -8.40 -3.95
CA LYS A 274 -10.01 -7.26 -4.71
C LYS A 274 -8.95 -6.72 -5.66
N ARG A 275 -9.39 -6.31 -6.84
CA ARG A 275 -8.59 -5.57 -7.81
C ARG A 275 -8.86 -4.08 -7.60
N GLY A 276 -7.81 -3.30 -7.34
CA GLY A 276 -7.88 -1.86 -7.04
C GLY A 276 -7.64 -0.95 -8.25
N VAL A 277 -7.36 -1.54 -9.43
CA VAL A 277 -6.97 -0.78 -10.63
C VAL A 277 -7.71 -1.29 -11.88
N LYS A 278 -7.83 -0.42 -12.89
CA LYS A 278 -8.51 -0.71 -14.16
C LYS A 278 -7.50 -0.84 -15.31
N VAL A 279 -7.89 -1.56 -16.37
CA VAL A 279 -7.11 -1.65 -17.60
C VAL A 279 -6.91 -0.25 -18.20
N GLY A 280 -5.71 0.03 -18.68
CA GLY A 280 -5.29 1.35 -19.19
C GLY A 280 -4.76 2.31 -18.13
N GLN A 281 -5.02 2.06 -16.85
CA GLN A 281 -4.52 2.90 -15.76
C GLN A 281 -3.01 2.79 -15.64
N PHE A 282 -2.33 3.94 -15.55
CA PHE A 282 -0.92 4.00 -15.18
C PHE A 282 -0.81 3.89 -13.64
N VAL A 283 0.17 3.15 -13.16
CA VAL A 283 0.50 3.02 -11.75
C VAL A 283 1.99 3.27 -11.54
N ASN A 284 2.33 3.93 -10.44
CA ASN A 284 3.72 4.10 -10.02
C ASN A 284 4.20 2.86 -9.26
N GLN A 285 5.52 2.70 -9.17
CA GLN A 285 6.11 1.73 -8.25
C GLN A 285 5.66 2.03 -6.82
N GLY A 286 5.18 1.00 -6.12
CA GLY A 286 4.64 1.14 -4.75
C GLY A 286 3.15 1.43 -4.68
N ASP A 287 2.49 1.83 -5.77
CA ASP A 287 1.06 2.10 -5.77
C ASP A 287 0.24 0.86 -5.41
N TYR A 288 -0.85 1.08 -4.67
CA TYR A 288 -1.84 0.07 -4.36
C TYR A 288 -2.54 -0.42 -5.62
N ILE A 289 -2.56 -1.73 -5.84
CA ILE A 289 -3.22 -2.37 -6.99
C ILE A 289 -4.31 -3.36 -6.61
N GLY A 290 -4.50 -3.63 -5.32
CA GLY A 290 -5.51 -4.52 -4.79
C GLY A 290 -5.11 -5.18 -3.48
N THR A 291 -5.77 -6.27 -3.11
CA THR A 291 -5.52 -6.95 -1.84
C THR A 291 -5.26 -8.44 -2.01
N VAL A 292 -4.44 -9.00 -1.12
CA VAL A 292 -4.19 -10.46 -1.01
C VAL A 292 -5.49 -11.19 -0.78
N GLY A 293 -5.69 -12.27 -1.51
CA GLY A 293 -6.86 -13.11 -1.40
C GLY A 293 -6.53 -14.59 -1.46
N MET A 294 -7.57 -15.36 -1.76
CA MET A 294 -7.52 -16.80 -1.94
C MET A 294 -8.46 -17.22 -3.09
N THR A 295 -8.54 -16.40 -4.15
CA THR A 295 -9.40 -16.67 -5.31
C THR A 295 -8.67 -17.51 -6.36
N GLY A 296 -9.41 -18.32 -7.13
CA GLY A 296 -8.86 -19.23 -8.12
C GLY A 296 -8.28 -20.52 -7.52
N ASN A 297 -7.29 -21.10 -8.18
CA ASN A 297 -6.73 -22.39 -7.78
C ASN A 297 -5.55 -22.20 -6.81
N THR A 298 -5.85 -22.13 -5.52
CA THR A 298 -4.90 -21.91 -4.44
C THR A 298 -5.34 -22.61 -3.15
N SER A 299 -4.39 -22.92 -2.26
CA SER A 299 -4.61 -23.60 -0.98
C SER A 299 -4.60 -22.67 0.25
N GLY A 300 -4.30 -21.39 0.08
CA GLY A 300 -4.23 -20.44 1.20
C GLY A 300 -3.99 -19.00 0.75
N PRO A 301 -4.16 -18.02 1.64
CA PRO A 301 -3.99 -16.61 1.30
C PRO A 301 -2.53 -16.29 0.91
N HIS A 302 -2.34 -15.82 -0.33
CA HIS A 302 -1.06 -15.35 -0.85
C HIS A 302 -1.27 -14.56 -2.14
N VAL A 303 -0.24 -13.87 -2.60
CA VAL A 303 -0.13 -13.40 -3.97
C VAL A 303 0.90 -14.24 -4.73
N CYS A 304 0.49 -14.85 -5.83
CA CYS A 304 1.43 -15.46 -6.76
C CYS A 304 1.94 -14.40 -7.73
N TYR A 305 3.19 -13.99 -7.53
CA TYR A 305 3.88 -12.98 -8.31
C TYR A 305 4.59 -13.62 -9.49
N ARG A 306 4.20 -13.22 -10.70
CA ARG A 306 4.80 -13.68 -11.96
C ARG A 306 5.53 -12.54 -12.65
N PHE A 307 6.69 -12.85 -13.20
CA PHE A 307 7.58 -11.90 -13.86
C PHE A 307 7.90 -12.35 -15.28
N TRP A 308 7.77 -11.45 -16.24
CA TRP A 308 8.11 -11.71 -17.64
C TRP A 308 9.27 -10.83 -18.07
N LYS A 309 10.21 -11.44 -18.80
CA LYS A 309 11.27 -10.76 -19.54
C LYS A 309 11.20 -11.19 -21.01
N ASN A 310 11.04 -10.25 -21.94
CA ASN A 310 10.90 -10.53 -23.38
C ASN A 310 9.82 -11.58 -23.67
N GLY A 311 8.66 -11.47 -23.05
CA GLY A 311 7.54 -12.37 -23.24
C GLY A 311 7.64 -13.75 -22.56
N LYS A 312 8.77 -14.10 -21.93
CA LYS A 312 8.97 -15.37 -21.21
C LYS A 312 8.87 -15.18 -19.71
N GLN A 313 8.21 -16.13 -19.01
CA GLN A 313 8.18 -16.13 -17.55
C GLN A 313 9.54 -16.56 -16.99
N VAL A 314 10.08 -15.79 -16.06
CA VAL A 314 11.38 -16.00 -15.44
C VAL A 314 11.27 -15.87 -13.92
N ASP A 315 12.25 -16.42 -13.20
CA ASP A 315 12.37 -16.24 -11.75
C ASP A 315 12.81 -14.79 -11.43
N PRO A 316 11.98 -13.97 -10.81
CA PRO A 316 12.33 -12.58 -10.51
C PRO A 316 13.53 -12.44 -9.57
N LEU A 317 13.71 -13.41 -8.66
CA LEU A 317 14.77 -13.39 -7.65
C LEU A 317 16.16 -13.71 -8.21
N ARG A 318 16.22 -14.30 -9.42
CA ARG A 318 17.46 -14.63 -10.12
C ARG A 318 17.79 -13.67 -11.26
N GLN A 319 16.93 -12.67 -11.52
CA GLN A 319 17.22 -11.72 -12.57
C GLN A 319 18.18 -10.63 -12.07
N LYS A 320 19.22 -10.36 -12.88
CA LYS A 320 19.94 -9.08 -12.80
C LYS A 320 19.01 -8.03 -13.41
N LEU A 321 18.29 -7.32 -12.57
CA LEU A 321 17.40 -6.26 -12.98
C LEU A 321 18.23 -5.00 -13.27
N PRO A 322 17.83 -4.19 -14.28
CA PRO A 322 18.54 -2.96 -14.57
C PRO A 322 18.44 -1.99 -13.39
N GLU A 323 19.44 -1.16 -13.23
CA GLU A 323 19.35 0.03 -12.39
C GLU A 323 18.28 0.97 -12.99
N ALA A 324 17.62 1.74 -12.12
CA ALA A 324 16.71 2.77 -12.61
C ALA A 324 17.52 3.83 -13.37
N LYS A 325 16.91 4.39 -14.41
CA LYS A 325 17.59 5.38 -15.25
C LYS A 325 17.83 6.67 -14.46
N PRO A 326 19.01 7.29 -14.59
CA PRO A 326 19.23 8.61 -14.04
C PRO A 326 18.25 9.61 -14.66
N ILE A 327 18.09 10.76 -14.02
CA ILE A 327 17.26 11.83 -14.55
C ILE A 327 17.66 12.20 -15.99
N SER A 328 16.70 12.44 -16.84
CA SER A 328 16.99 12.80 -18.21
C SER A 328 17.72 14.15 -18.30
N LYS A 329 18.62 14.32 -19.27
CA LYS A 329 19.33 15.60 -19.52
C LYS A 329 18.38 16.79 -19.57
N LYS A 330 17.20 16.59 -20.20
CA LYS A 330 16.16 17.63 -20.34
C LYS A 330 15.57 18.11 -19.02
N LEU A 331 15.51 17.24 -18.02
CA LEU A 331 14.91 17.52 -16.71
C LEU A 331 15.96 17.88 -15.63
N LYS A 332 17.24 17.71 -15.94
CA LYS A 332 18.32 17.84 -14.94
C LYS A 332 18.38 19.24 -14.31
N GLU A 333 18.29 20.28 -15.09
CA GLU A 333 18.32 21.66 -14.57
C GLU A 333 17.10 21.94 -13.69
N LYS A 334 15.91 21.56 -14.15
CA LYS A 334 14.68 21.70 -13.36
C LYS A 334 14.76 20.93 -12.06
N TYR A 335 15.34 19.74 -12.07
CA TYR A 335 15.58 18.94 -10.87
C TYR A 335 16.54 19.66 -9.89
N LEU A 336 17.66 20.18 -10.37
CA LEU A 336 18.64 20.84 -9.51
C LEU A 336 18.05 22.07 -8.80
N VAL A 337 17.23 22.85 -9.52
CA VAL A 337 16.49 23.98 -8.93
C VAL A 337 15.47 23.50 -7.87
N HIS A 338 14.76 22.43 -8.14
CA HIS A 338 13.81 21.82 -7.19
C HIS A 338 14.51 21.26 -5.96
N MET A 339 15.63 20.58 -6.15
CA MET A 339 16.38 19.87 -5.11
C MET A 339 17.04 20.81 -4.10
N ALA A 340 17.60 21.95 -4.56
CA ALA A 340 18.45 22.80 -3.73
C ALA A 340 17.77 23.31 -2.43
N PRO A 341 16.53 23.85 -2.43
CA PRO A 341 15.85 24.26 -1.22
C PRO A 341 15.50 23.06 -0.30
N ILE A 342 15.11 21.94 -0.87
CA ILE A 342 14.75 20.73 -0.11
C ILE A 342 15.98 20.16 0.59
N LYS A 343 17.11 20.10 -0.11
CA LYS A 343 18.38 19.69 0.50
C LYS A 343 18.75 20.59 1.68
N LYS A 344 18.60 21.91 1.52
CA LYS A 344 18.86 22.88 2.59
C LYS A 344 17.93 22.64 3.80
N GLN A 345 16.66 22.32 3.56
CA GLN A 345 15.69 22.00 4.62
C GLN A 345 16.11 20.72 5.36
N LEU A 346 16.45 19.63 4.64
CA LEU A 346 16.94 18.38 5.24
C LEU A 346 18.19 18.62 6.10
N ASP A 347 19.15 19.41 5.58
CA ASP A 347 20.40 19.73 6.30
C ASP A 347 20.10 20.52 7.59
N ALA A 348 19.07 21.37 7.60
CA ALA A 348 18.66 22.18 8.74
C ALA A 348 17.92 21.40 9.84
N ILE A 349 17.40 20.20 9.57
CA ILE A 349 16.80 19.36 10.60
C ILE A 349 17.89 19.02 11.62
N LYS A 350 17.73 19.49 12.86
CA LYS A 350 18.70 19.30 13.94
C LYS A 350 18.56 17.89 14.49
N SER A 351 19.66 17.15 14.53
CA SER A 351 19.74 15.94 15.36
C SER A 351 19.80 16.38 16.83
N ASN A 352 18.76 16.10 17.59
CA ASN A 352 18.77 16.31 19.03
C ASN A 352 19.68 15.24 19.69
N VAL A 353 20.98 15.43 19.57
CA VAL A 353 21.97 14.69 20.35
C VAL A 353 22.10 15.39 21.69
N THR A 354 21.34 14.99 22.67
CA THR A 354 21.70 15.22 24.07
C THR A 354 22.82 14.22 24.39
N PHE A 355 24.06 14.62 24.20
CA PHE A 355 25.17 13.98 24.91
C PHE A 355 25.01 14.40 26.38
N GLU A 356 24.48 13.53 27.22
CA GLU A 356 24.76 13.61 28.65
C GLU A 356 26.27 13.36 28.78
N THR A 357 27.03 14.46 28.95
CA THR A 357 28.39 14.41 29.44
C THR A 357 28.33 14.01 30.89
N ASN A 358 28.67 12.76 31.21
CA ASN A 358 29.09 12.36 32.55
C ASN A 358 30.46 12.92 32.89
#